data_b738636944013f4c65c16394ea882ba5
#
_entry.id   b738636944013f4c65c16394ea882ba5
#
_cell.length_a   1.000
_cell.length_b   1.000
_cell.length_c   1.000
_cell.angle_alpha   90.00
_cell.angle_beta   90.00
_cell.angle_gamma   90.00
#
_symmetry.space_group_name_H-M   'P 1'
#
loop_
_entity.id
_entity.type
_entity.pdbx_description
1 polymer ?
#
loop_
_entity_poly.entity_id
_entity_poly.type
_entity_poly.pdbx_seq_one_letter_code
_entity_poly.pdbx_strand_id
1 'polypeptide(L)'
;MTTVAEYPVSAPDEGPYAIATGPDGALWYTLVHSGRIGRLVPGQQPTIHQLDPDCGPTIITAGPDDAMWFTEHRAHRIGRVTAGGSVREFALPTSECGPFGIAAGSDGALWFTETNSDRIGRIAPQGQVTEFPLPALGSIPAAITAGADGALWFTLNAGNAIGRISADANPTITLHPLPTEGAAPVGITAAPDGAVWFVEIGAGQIGRIDTDGVITEFPLPDRTARPHAIIAGNDGTLWFTEWGANRIGAITIDGAITVHELPNAQSEPHGITLGPDGAVWAALEIGALARLAV
;
A
#
# COMPACT_ATOMS: atom_id res chain seq x y z
N MET A 1 18.07 -12.94 -18.30
CA MET A 1 17.07 -11.86 -18.34
C MET A 1 15.94 -12.29 -17.42
N THR A 2 15.62 -11.50 -16.43
CA THR A 2 14.48 -11.73 -15.54
C THR A 2 13.21 -11.58 -16.36
N THR A 3 12.34 -12.61 -16.40
CA THR A 3 11.14 -12.61 -17.24
C THR A 3 9.96 -12.17 -16.40
N VAL A 4 9.23 -11.14 -16.86
CA VAL A 4 7.93 -10.75 -16.29
C VAL A 4 6.84 -11.53 -17.02
N ALA A 5 5.94 -12.15 -16.26
CA ALA A 5 4.74 -12.81 -16.77
C ALA A 5 3.50 -12.07 -16.30
N GLU A 6 2.49 -11.91 -17.17
CA GLU A 6 1.21 -11.30 -16.83
C GLU A 6 0.12 -12.38 -16.74
N TYR A 7 -0.73 -12.28 -15.76
CA TYR A 7 -1.83 -13.19 -15.45
C TYR A 7 -3.15 -12.42 -15.46
N PRO A 8 -4.02 -12.59 -16.48
CA PRO A 8 -5.35 -11.99 -16.47
C PRO A 8 -6.15 -12.51 -15.26
N VAL A 9 -6.73 -11.60 -14.49
CA VAL A 9 -7.48 -11.93 -13.26
C VAL A 9 -8.87 -11.28 -13.19
N SER A 10 -9.14 -10.33 -14.08
CA SER A 10 -10.43 -9.64 -14.18
C SER A 10 -10.63 -9.06 -15.58
N ALA A 11 -11.78 -8.43 -15.82
CA ALA A 11 -11.96 -7.61 -17.01
C ALA A 11 -11.06 -6.36 -16.96
N PRO A 12 -10.61 -5.82 -18.11
CA PRO A 12 -9.67 -4.69 -18.15
C PRO A 12 -10.14 -3.41 -17.45
N ASP A 13 -11.46 -3.21 -17.35
CA ASP A 13 -12.11 -2.04 -16.74
C ASP A 13 -12.40 -2.19 -15.25
N GLU A 14 -12.04 -3.32 -14.64
CA GLU A 14 -12.26 -3.56 -13.20
C GLU A 14 -11.16 -3.01 -12.30
N GLY A 15 -9.98 -2.72 -12.85
CA GLY A 15 -8.87 -2.02 -12.20
C GLY A 15 -8.30 -2.74 -10.97
N PRO A 16 -7.47 -3.82 -11.13
CA PRO A 16 -6.64 -4.30 -10.04
C PRO A 16 -5.74 -3.18 -9.50
N TYR A 17 -5.93 -2.82 -8.21
CA TYR A 17 -5.27 -1.65 -7.63
C TYR A 17 -4.24 -2.02 -6.56
N ALA A 18 -4.64 -2.70 -5.50
CA ALA A 18 -3.73 -3.20 -4.48
C ALA A 18 -3.64 -4.72 -4.50
N ILE A 19 -2.51 -5.23 -4.01
CA ILE A 19 -2.25 -6.67 -3.89
C ILE A 19 -1.50 -6.95 -2.61
N ALA A 20 -1.85 -8.03 -1.92
CA ALA A 20 -1.15 -8.53 -0.73
C ALA A 20 -1.17 -10.06 -0.68
N THR A 21 -0.14 -10.65 -0.09
CA THR A 21 -0.13 -12.08 0.23
C THR A 21 -0.90 -12.31 1.51
N GLY A 22 -1.92 -13.18 1.44
CA GLY A 22 -2.74 -13.54 2.58
C GLY A 22 -2.13 -14.61 3.48
N PRO A 23 -2.66 -14.78 4.70
CA PRO A 23 -2.21 -15.81 5.65
C PRO A 23 -2.47 -17.22 5.13
N ASP A 24 -3.37 -17.37 4.17
CA ASP A 24 -3.69 -18.63 3.47
C ASP A 24 -2.74 -18.95 2.30
N GLY A 25 -1.69 -18.14 2.09
CA GLY A 25 -0.73 -18.27 1.00
C GLY A 25 -1.28 -17.91 -0.38
N ALA A 26 -2.45 -17.27 -0.48
CA ALA A 26 -3.00 -16.76 -1.72
C ALA A 26 -2.62 -15.27 -1.92
N LEU A 27 -2.65 -14.81 -3.15
CA LEU A 27 -2.61 -13.40 -3.49
C LEU A 27 -4.03 -12.83 -3.43
N TRP A 28 -4.20 -11.76 -2.67
CA TRP A 28 -5.46 -11.04 -2.55
C TRP A 28 -5.30 -9.65 -3.16
N TYR A 29 -6.27 -9.23 -3.95
CA TYR A 29 -6.21 -7.95 -4.66
C TYR A 29 -7.57 -7.25 -4.69
N THR A 30 -7.54 -5.94 -4.76
CA THR A 30 -8.72 -5.09 -4.88
C THR A 30 -9.02 -4.80 -6.35
N LEU A 31 -10.30 -4.73 -6.70
CA LEU A 31 -10.81 -4.31 -8.01
C LEU A 31 -11.59 -3.01 -7.80
N VAL A 32 -10.86 -1.88 -7.90
CA VAL A 32 -11.30 -0.57 -7.42
C VAL A 32 -12.50 0.01 -8.15
N HIS A 33 -12.70 -0.38 -9.41
CA HIS A 33 -13.79 0.13 -10.26
C HIS A 33 -15.07 -0.68 -10.19
N SER A 34 -15.01 -1.92 -9.67
CA SER A 34 -16.14 -2.84 -9.66
C SER A 34 -16.64 -3.25 -8.27
N GLY A 35 -16.02 -2.71 -7.20
CA GLY A 35 -16.37 -3.05 -5.82
C GLY A 35 -16.17 -4.55 -5.53
N ARG A 36 -15.00 -5.10 -5.84
CA ARG A 36 -14.70 -6.53 -5.70
C ARG A 36 -13.35 -6.76 -5.04
N ILE A 37 -13.22 -7.91 -4.40
CA ILE A 37 -11.95 -8.45 -3.92
C ILE A 37 -11.68 -9.75 -4.68
N GLY A 38 -10.52 -9.83 -5.30
CA GLY A 38 -10.03 -11.04 -5.95
C GLY A 38 -9.07 -11.83 -5.07
N ARG A 39 -9.07 -13.16 -5.22
CA ARG A 39 -8.15 -14.08 -4.57
C ARG A 39 -7.58 -15.04 -5.62
N LEU A 40 -6.26 -15.11 -5.72
CA LEU A 40 -5.54 -15.98 -6.64
C LEU A 40 -4.56 -16.89 -5.88
N VAL A 41 -4.75 -18.19 -5.98
CA VAL A 41 -3.69 -19.16 -5.69
C VAL A 41 -2.88 -19.36 -6.97
N PRO A 42 -1.56 -19.13 -6.99
CA PRO A 42 -0.77 -19.30 -8.19
C PRO A 42 -1.00 -20.67 -8.86
N GLY A 43 -1.29 -20.65 -10.17
CA GLY A 43 -1.63 -21.86 -10.93
C GLY A 43 -3.10 -22.27 -10.90
N GLN A 44 -3.97 -21.55 -10.21
CA GLN A 44 -5.44 -21.78 -10.19
C GLN A 44 -6.19 -20.60 -10.83
N GLN A 45 -7.47 -20.79 -11.08
CA GLN A 45 -8.35 -19.70 -11.50
C GLN A 45 -8.63 -18.76 -10.30
N PRO A 46 -8.72 -17.44 -10.52
CA PRO A 46 -9.06 -16.51 -9.46
C PRO A 46 -10.50 -16.72 -8.96
N THR A 47 -10.71 -16.48 -7.67
CA THR A 47 -12.05 -16.36 -7.08
C THR A 47 -12.34 -14.90 -6.77
N ILE A 48 -13.60 -14.48 -6.96
CA ILE A 48 -14.03 -13.08 -6.80
C ILE A 48 -15.10 -13.00 -5.73
N HIS A 49 -14.94 -12.05 -4.82
CA HIS A 49 -15.91 -11.71 -3.78
C HIS A 49 -16.53 -10.35 -4.12
N GLN A 50 -17.85 -10.34 -4.34
CA GLN A 50 -18.58 -9.12 -4.65
C GLN A 50 -18.90 -8.35 -3.37
N LEU A 51 -18.60 -7.05 -3.37
CA LEU A 51 -19.00 -6.05 -2.40
C LEU A 51 -20.07 -5.13 -3.03
N ASP A 52 -20.36 -4.00 -2.37
CA ASP A 52 -21.10 -2.91 -3.00
C ASP A 52 -20.29 -2.40 -4.23
N PRO A 53 -20.86 -2.38 -5.44
CA PRO A 53 -20.13 -1.96 -6.65
C PRO A 53 -19.52 -0.56 -6.55
N ASP A 54 -20.09 0.32 -5.76
CA ASP A 54 -19.66 1.71 -5.60
C ASP A 54 -18.71 1.93 -4.42
N CYS A 55 -18.36 0.87 -3.64
CA CYS A 55 -17.56 1.04 -2.42
C CYS A 55 -16.11 1.50 -2.67
N GLY A 56 -15.54 1.22 -3.83
CA GLY A 56 -14.17 1.59 -4.20
C GLY A 56 -13.12 0.99 -3.26
N PRO A 57 -12.91 -0.34 -3.27
CA PRO A 57 -11.89 -0.96 -2.42
C PRO A 57 -10.50 -0.53 -2.90
N THR A 58 -9.67 0.01 -1.99
CA THR A 58 -8.34 0.53 -2.34
C THR A 58 -7.22 -0.37 -1.83
N ILE A 59 -6.73 -0.17 -0.62
CA ILE A 59 -5.60 -0.95 -0.09
C ILE A 59 -6.10 -2.18 0.67
N ILE A 60 -5.35 -3.29 0.55
CA ILE A 60 -5.63 -4.57 1.23
C ILE A 60 -4.37 -5.07 1.95
N THR A 61 -4.53 -5.63 3.14
CA THR A 61 -3.46 -6.17 3.95
C THR A 61 -3.91 -7.40 4.73
N ALA A 62 -2.97 -8.26 5.12
CA ALA A 62 -3.24 -9.33 6.09
C ALA A 62 -3.46 -8.76 7.49
N GLY A 63 -4.51 -9.19 8.16
CA GLY A 63 -4.80 -8.81 9.54
C GLY A 63 -4.22 -9.78 10.57
N PRO A 64 -4.24 -9.40 11.86
CA PRO A 64 -3.74 -10.23 12.96
C PRO A 64 -4.66 -11.43 13.32
N ASP A 65 -5.80 -11.54 12.64
CA ASP A 65 -6.88 -12.51 12.90
C ASP A 65 -7.11 -13.50 11.73
N ASP A 66 -6.04 -13.77 10.96
CA ASP A 66 -6.03 -14.67 9.80
C ASP A 66 -7.05 -14.29 8.71
N ALA A 67 -7.41 -13.01 8.61
CA ALA A 67 -8.26 -12.47 7.57
C ALA A 67 -7.55 -11.36 6.79
N MET A 68 -8.06 -11.06 5.61
CA MET A 68 -7.65 -9.87 4.86
C MET A 68 -8.52 -8.68 5.29
N TRP A 69 -7.88 -7.52 5.43
CA TRP A 69 -8.52 -6.26 5.76
C TRP A 69 -8.27 -5.26 4.64
N PHE A 70 -9.28 -4.49 4.28
CA PHE A 70 -9.21 -3.54 3.17
C PHE A 70 -9.99 -2.27 3.45
N THR A 71 -9.63 -1.21 2.78
CA THR A 71 -10.30 0.08 2.83
C THR A 71 -11.32 0.19 1.70
N GLU A 72 -12.51 0.73 2.00
CA GLU A 72 -13.55 1.07 1.03
C GLU A 72 -13.65 2.59 0.96
N HIS A 73 -12.83 3.19 0.09
CA HIS A 73 -12.61 4.63 0.05
C HIS A 73 -13.89 5.44 -0.17
N ARG A 74 -14.71 5.02 -1.15
CA ARG A 74 -15.95 5.72 -1.51
C ARG A 74 -17.11 5.43 -0.56
N ALA A 75 -17.09 4.27 0.08
CA ALA A 75 -18.12 3.87 1.05
C ALA A 75 -17.78 4.26 2.49
N HIS A 76 -16.57 4.81 2.74
CA HIS A 76 -16.14 5.26 4.06
C HIS A 76 -16.21 4.17 5.12
N ARG A 77 -15.75 2.96 4.75
CA ARG A 77 -15.77 1.76 5.58
C ARG A 77 -14.42 1.05 5.58
N ILE A 78 -14.22 0.20 6.57
CA ILE A 78 -13.18 -0.82 6.57
C ILE A 78 -13.85 -2.16 6.34
N GLY A 79 -13.36 -2.91 5.34
CA GLY A 79 -13.82 -4.26 5.05
C GLY A 79 -12.87 -5.32 5.59
N ARG A 80 -13.41 -6.50 5.88
CA ARG A 80 -12.69 -7.69 6.31
C ARG A 80 -13.24 -8.90 5.56
N VAL A 81 -12.34 -9.72 4.99
CA VAL A 81 -12.72 -10.95 4.29
C VAL A 81 -11.86 -12.13 4.77
N THR A 82 -12.48 -13.25 5.10
CA THR A 82 -11.78 -14.50 5.44
C THR A 82 -11.41 -15.30 4.19
N ALA A 83 -10.48 -16.25 4.32
CA ALA A 83 -10.14 -17.18 3.24
C ALA A 83 -11.36 -17.97 2.71
N GLY A 84 -12.37 -18.18 3.54
CA GLY A 84 -13.64 -18.81 3.18
C GLY A 84 -14.65 -17.87 2.48
N GLY A 85 -14.29 -16.59 2.24
CA GLY A 85 -15.12 -15.61 1.53
C GLY A 85 -16.18 -14.91 2.39
N SER A 86 -16.16 -15.09 3.73
CA SER A 86 -17.06 -14.35 4.62
C SER A 86 -16.59 -12.90 4.73
N VAL A 87 -17.42 -11.96 4.29
CA VAL A 87 -17.17 -10.51 4.34
C VAL A 87 -17.86 -9.88 5.54
N ARG A 88 -17.19 -8.92 6.18
CA ARG A 88 -17.74 -8.04 7.20
C ARG A 88 -17.23 -6.61 6.96
N GLU A 89 -18.12 -5.63 7.10
CA GLU A 89 -17.82 -4.22 6.88
C GLU A 89 -18.09 -3.44 8.16
N PHE A 90 -17.28 -2.39 8.38
CA PHE A 90 -17.32 -1.53 9.56
C PHE A 90 -17.41 -0.07 9.12
N ALA A 91 -18.53 0.58 9.42
CA ALA A 91 -18.69 2.00 9.19
C ALA A 91 -17.75 2.81 10.10
N LEU A 92 -17.16 3.87 9.55
CA LEU A 92 -16.28 4.76 10.29
C LEU A 92 -17.07 5.89 10.97
N PRO A 93 -16.63 6.39 12.14
CA PRO A 93 -17.32 7.45 12.88
C PRO A 93 -17.35 8.78 12.13
N THR A 94 -16.24 9.16 11.47
CA THR A 94 -16.17 10.38 10.65
C THR A 94 -16.81 10.14 9.29
N SER A 95 -17.84 10.91 8.96
CA SER A 95 -18.48 10.87 7.64
C SER A 95 -17.54 11.35 6.54
N GLU A 96 -17.67 10.79 5.34
CA GLU A 96 -16.92 11.17 4.14
C GLU A 96 -15.38 11.14 4.32
N CYS A 97 -14.89 10.36 5.30
CA CYS A 97 -13.48 10.34 5.68
C CYS A 97 -12.52 9.79 4.63
N GLY A 98 -12.99 8.96 3.67
CA GLY A 98 -12.17 8.39 2.60
C GLY A 98 -11.00 7.55 3.11
N PRO A 99 -11.21 6.39 3.76
CA PRO A 99 -10.12 5.54 4.20
C PRO A 99 -9.31 5.04 2.99
N PHE A 100 -7.96 5.07 3.09
CA PHE A 100 -7.11 4.71 1.96
C PHE A 100 -6.05 3.68 2.31
N GLY A 101 -4.96 4.03 3.00
CA GLY A 101 -3.94 3.11 3.46
C GLY A 101 -4.40 2.28 4.66
N ILE A 102 -3.96 1.03 4.77
CA ILE A 102 -4.24 0.16 5.93
C ILE A 102 -3.05 -0.77 6.18
N ALA A 103 -2.68 -0.94 7.45
CA ALA A 103 -1.62 -1.85 7.88
C ALA A 103 -1.92 -2.45 9.26
N ALA A 104 -1.37 -3.64 9.51
CA ALA A 104 -1.42 -4.25 10.84
C ALA A 104 -0.39 -3.57 11.77
N GLY A 105 -0.84 -3.15 12.94
CA GLY A 105 0.02 -2.60 13.99
C GLY A 105 0.58 -3.67 14.93
N SER A 106 1.65 -3.34 15.65
CA SER A 106 2.27 -4.20 16.67
C SER A 106 1.36 -4.45 17.89
N ASP A 107 0.32 -3.64 18.05
CA ASP A 107 -0.70 -3.71 19.11
C ASP A 107 -1.85 -4.67 18.81
N GLY A 108 -1.78 -5.42 17.69
CA GLY A 108 -2.81 -6.37 17.27
C GLY A 108 -4.07 -5.72 16.68
N ALA A 109 -4.00 -4.44 16.30
CA ALA A 109 -5.06 -3.73 15.58
C ALA A 109 -4.65 -3.42 14.14
N LEU A 110 -5.61 -2.99 13.32
CA LEU A 110 -5.34 -2.38 12.03
C LEU A 110 -5.31 -0.86 12.20
N TRP A 111 -4.39 -0.21 11.50
CA TRP A 111 -4.26 1.23 11.44
C TRP A 111 -4.47 1.69 10.00
N PHE A 112 -5.21 2.77 9.79
CA PHE A 112 -5.56 3.25 8.47
C PHE A 112 -5.52 4.77 8.39
N THR A 113 -5.35 5.27 7.19
CA THR A 113 -5.39 6.70 6.88
C THR A 113 -6.79 7.11 6.43
N GLU A 114 -7.20 8.31 6.77
CA GLU A 114 -8.45 8.93 6.31
C GLU A 114 -8.11 10.17 5.47
N THR A 115 -8.03 9.96 4.17
CA THR A 115 -7.49 10.92 3.20
C THR A 115 -8.27 12.24 3.17
N ASN A 116 -9.60 12.20 3.34
CA ASN A 116 -10.46 13.37 3.22
C ASN A 116 -10.69 14.10 4.55
N SER A 117 -10.27 13.53 5.69
CA SER A 117 -10.55 14.08 7.02
C SER A 117 -9.30 14.38 7.84
N ASP A 118 -8.10 14.21 7.26
CA ASP A 118 -6.81 14.41 7.93
C ASP A 118 -6.73 13.68 9.28
N ARG A 119 -6.98 12.37 9.27
CA ARG A 119 -6.95 11.52 10.45
C ARG A 119 -6.17 10.23 10.20
N ILE A 120 -5.70 9.65 11.29
CA ILE A 120 -5.28 8.25 11.36
C ILE A 120 -6.34 7.51 12.17
N GLY A 121 -6.88 6.43 11.60
CA GLY A 121 -7.82 5.55 12.27
C GLY A 121 -7.15 4.29 12.78
N ARG A 122 -7.68 3.73 13.85
CA ARG A 122 -7.32 2.44 14.44
C ARG A 122 -8.57 1.59 14.63
N ILE A 123 -8.57 0.36 14.13
CA ILE A 123 -9.67 -0.58 14.30
C ILE A 123 -9.17 -1.89 14.91
N ALA A 124 -9.76 -2.29 16.03
CA ALA A 124 -9.54 -3.62 16.60
C ALA A 124 -10.25 -4.70 15.76
N PRO A 125 -9.81 -5.99 15.77
CA PRO A 125 -10.45 -7.05 15.00
C PRO A 125 -11.94 -7.25 15.31
N GLN A 126 -12.40 -6.82 16.50
CA GLN A 126 -13.79 -6.87 16.91
C GLN A 126 -14.65 -5.71 16.35
N GLY A 127 -13.98 -4.67 15.75
CA GLY A 127 -14.64 -3.54 15.11
C GLY A 127 -14.69 -2.25 15.94
N GLN A 128 -13.99 -2.15 17.08
CA GLN A 128 -13.86 -0.89 17.80
C GLN A 128 -12.93 0.05 17.06
N VAL A 129 -13.45 1.22 16.67
CA VAL A 129 -12.71 2.27 15.95
C VAL A 129 -12.33 3.41 16.88
N THR A 130 -11.11 3.91 16.72
CA THR A 130 -10.62 5.16 17.34
C THR A 130 -9.92 5.97 16.25
N GLU A 131 -10.15 7.29 16.24
CA GLU A 131 -9.61 8.22 15.24
C GLU A 131 -8.75 9.28 15.91
N PHE A 132 -7.62 9.62 15.28
CA PHE A 132 -6.62 10.58 15.77
C PHE A 132 -6.44 11.69 14.73
N PRO A 133 -6.85 12.92 15.02
CA PRO A 133 -6.69 14.03 14.09
C PRO A 133 -5.21 14.39 13.88
N LEU A 134 -4.84 14.67 12.65
CA LEU A 134 -3.51 15.20 12.34
C LEU A 134 -3.36 16.65 12.83
N PRO A 135 -2.13 17.06 13.19
CA PRO A 135 -1.88 18.43 13.66
C PRO A 135 -1.98 19.49 12.55
N ALA A 136 -2.00 19.08 11.28
CA ALA A 136 -2.11 19.95 10.11
C ALA A 136 -3.27 19.50 9.21
N LEU A 137 -4.04 20.46 8.68
CA LEU A 137 -5.15 20.21 7.75
C LEU A 137 -4.69 20.27 6.30
N GLY A 138 -5.41 19.57 5.41
CA GLY A 138 -5.12 19.49 3.98
C GLY A 138 -3.88 18.65 3.67
N SER A 139 -3.51 17.76 4.57
CA SER A 139 -2.29 16.94 4.47
C SER A 139 -2.43 15.74 3.54
N ILE A 140 -3.65 15.25 3.31
CA ILE A 140 -3.98 14.09 2.48
C ILE A 140 -3.13 12.87 2.90
N PRO A 141 -3.38 12.24 4.08
CA PRO A 141 -2.67 11.04 4.48
C PRO A 141 -3.00 9.90 3.51
N ALA A 142 -1.96 9.23 2.98
CA ALA A 142 -2.10 8.20 1.95
C ALA A 142 -1.74 6.80 2.47
N ALA A 143 -0.56 6.28 2.24
CA ALA A 143 -0.18 4.94 2.72
C ALA A 143 0.30 4.96 4.18
N ILE A 144 0.24 3.79 4.83
CA ILE A 144 0.68 3.57 6.22
C ILE A 144 1.35 2.21 6.36
N THR A 145 2.37 2.12 7.22
CA THR A 145 3.10 0.88 7.53
C THR A 145 3.53 0.83 8.99
N ALA A 146 3.73 -0.36 9.53
CA ALA A 146 4.34 -0.52 10.84
C ALA A 146 5.88 -0.41 10.72
N GLY A 147 6.49 0.44 11.54
CA GLY A 147 7.94 0.59 11.61
C GLY A 147 8.60 -0.42 12.55
N ALA A 148 9.92 -0.58 12.43
CA ALA A 148 10.73 -1.44 13.31
C ALA A 148 10.72 -0.97 14.77
N ASP A 149 10.40 0.28 15.01
CA ASP A 149 10.24 0.91 16.32
C ASP A 149 8.88 0.67 16.99
N GLY A 150 8.00 -0.12 16.34
CA GLY A 150 6.66 -0.44 16.80
C GLY A 150 5.62 0.65 16.58
N ALA A 151 6.00 1.81 16.04
CA ALA A 151 5.09 2.87 15.64
C ALA A 151 4.52 2.63 14.23
N LEU A 152 3.48 3.39 13.88
CA LEU A 152 2.99 3.45 12.50
C LEU A 152 3.57 4.69 11.82
N TRP A 153 4.04 4.49 10.59
CA TRP A 153 4.59 5.54 9.74
C TRP A 153 3.69 5.71 8.52
N PHE A 154 3.41 6.92 8.12
CA PHE A 154 2.47 7.23 7.06
C PHE A 154 2.92 8.41 6.19
N THR A 155 2.52 8.41 4.95
CA THR A 155 2.78 9.48 4.00
C THR A 155 1.70 10.55 4.06
N LEU A 156 2.11 11.82 3.94
CA LEU A 156 1.23 12.98 3.81
C LEU A 156 1.43 13.58 2.42
N ASN A 157 0.60 13.17 1.47
CA ASN A 157 0.79 13.48 0.04
C ASN A 157 0.81 15.01 -0.22
N ALA A 158 -0.24 15.72 0.16
CA ALA A 158 -0.30 17.17 0.02
C ALA A 158 0.47 17.92 1.14
N GLY A 159 0.63 17.28 2.30
CA GLY A 159 1.42 17.82 3.41
C GLY A 159 2.93 17.77 3.17
N ASN A 160 3.39 17.10 2.12
CA ASN A 160 4.81 16.96 1.75
C ASN A 160 5.69 16.52 2.92
N ALA A 161 5.23 15.49 3.66
CA ALA A 161 5.88 15.01 4.88
C ALA A 161 5.66 13.51 5.11
N ILE A 162 6.48 12.94 5.99
CA ILE A 162 6.24 11.64 6.59
C ILE A 162 5.74 11.85 8.01
N GLY A 163 4.62 11.20 8.36
CA GLY A 163 4.07 11.19 9.70
C GLY A 163 4.43 9.91 10.44
N ARG A 164 4.53 10.00 11.76
CA ARG A 164 4.75 8.90 12.69
C ARG A 164 3.75 9.00 13.83
N ILE A 165 3.04 7.92 14.14
CA ILE A 165 2.13 7.81 15.29
C ILE A 165 2.56 6.63 16.17
N SER A 166 2.73 6.87 17.48
CA SER A 166 3.02 5.77 18.42
C SER A 166 1.79 4.87 18.61
N ALA A 167 2.01 3.56 18.79
CA ALA A 167 0.93 2.58 19.00
C ALA A 167 0.63 2.32 20.48
N ASP A 168 0.99 3.26 21.37
CA ASP A 168 0.75 3.18 22.81
C ASP A 168 -0.66 3.64 23.20
N ALA A 169 -0.97 3.63 24.52
CA ALA A 169 -2.28 3.99 25.04
C ALA A 169 -2.65 5.48 24.84
N ASN A 170 -1.65 6.35 24.65
CA ASN A 170 -1.82 7.77 24.37
C ASN A 170 -0.98 8.15 23.16
N PRO A 171 -1.45 7.85 21.95
CA PRO A 171 -0.66 8.04 20.73
C PRO A 171 -0.21 9.48 20.53
N THR A 172 1.06 9.63 20.16
CA THR A 172 1.63 10.93 19.77
C THR A 172 1.96 10.93 18.29
N ILE A 173 1.66 12.04 17.62
CA ILE A 173 1.94 12.23 16.19
C ILE A 173 3.11 13.20 16.03
N THR A 174 4.12 12.79 15.27
CA THR A 174 5.21 13.63 14.80
C THR A 174 5.22 13.70 13.30
N LEU A 175 5.63 14.85 12.74
CA LEU A 175 5.71 15.08 11.30
C LEU A 175 7.15 15.43 10.92
N HIS A 176 7.62 14.83 9.83
CA HIS A 176 8.96 15.03 9.26
C HIS A 176 8.80 15.60 7.84
N PRO A 177 8.95 16.93 7.66
CA PRO A 177 8.85 17.55 6.33
C PRO A 177 9.91 17.01 5.38
N LEU A 178 9.52 16.78 4.11
CA LEU A 178 10.44 16.32 3.07
C LEU A 178 11.33 17.47 2.60
N PRO A 179 12.62 17.22 2.30
CA PRO A 179 13.53 18.21 1.76
C PRO A 179 13.10 18.74 0.38
N THR A 180 12.61 17.84 -0.49
CA THR A 180 12.14 18.20 -1.84
C THR A 180 10.71 18.73 -1.79
N GLU A 181 10.49 19.97 -2.23
CA GLU A 181 9.14 20.56 -2.38
C GLU A 181 8.33 19.82 -3.45
N GLY A 182 7.04 19.61 -3.19
CA GLY A 182 6.13 18.93 -4.11
C GLY A 182 6.47 17.46 -4.34
N ALA A 183 7.19 16.84 -3.42
CA ALA A 183 7.56 15.43 -3.50
C ALA A 183 6.34 14.50 -3.56
N ALA A 184 5.23 14.88 -2.94
CA ALA A 184 3.97 14.15 -2.93
C ALA A 184 4.15 12.66 -2.58
N PRO A 185 4.57 12.30 -1.34
CA PRO A 185 4.83 10.91 -0.98
C PRO A 185 3.54 10.09 -1.00
N VAL A 186 3.62 8.81 -1.47
CA VAL A 186 2.46 7.92 -1.60
C VAL A 186 2.73 6.58 -0.90
N GLY A 187 3.35 5.60 -1.58
CA GLY A 187 3.64 4.27 -1.02
C GLY A 187 4.73 4.32 0.05
N ILE A 188 4.64 3.46 1.07
CA ILE A 188 5.57 3.40 2.21
C ILE A 188 5.71 1.97 2.71
N THR A 189 6.91 1.59 3.12
CA THR A 189 7.22 0.26 3.69
C THR A 189 8.33 0.34 4.72
N ALA A 190 8.29 -0.55 5.71
CA ALA A 190 9.45 -0.77 6.58
C ALA A 190 10.46 -1.69 5.87
N ALA A 191 11.75 -1.46 6.11
CA ALA A 191 12.82 -2.23 5.51
C ALA A 191 13.73 -2.92 6.55
N PRO A 192 14.50 -3.96 6.15
CA PRO A 192 15.36 -4.71 7.06
C PRO A 192 16.50 -3.89 7.69
N ASP A 193 16.83 -2.73 7.12
CA ASP A 193 17.81 -1.78 7.67
C ASP A 193 17.26 -0.98 8.87
N GLY A 194 16.02 -1.26 9.31
CA GLY A 194 15.33 -0.58 10.41
C GLY A 194 14.70 0.77 10.04
N ALA A 195 14.92 1.24 8.82
CA ALA A 195 14.33 2.48 8.31
C ALA A 195 12.97 2.23 7.66
N VAL A 196 12.29 3.31 7.33
CA VAL A 196 11.08 3.31 6.52
C VAL A 196 11.42 3.94 5.16
N TRP A 197 11.01 3.26 4.08
CA TRP A 197 11.22 3.69 2.72
C TRP A 197 9.90 4.05 2.06
N PHE A 198 9.90 5.08 1.24
CA PHE A 198 8.69 5.61 0.60
C PHE A 198 8.97 6.09 -0.82
N VAL A 199 7.92 6.20 -1.60
CA VAL A 199 8.01 6.73 -2.97
C VAL A 199 7.47 8.15 -3.02
N GLU A 200 8.12 9.01 -3.80
CA GLU A 200 7.78 10.40 -4.02
C GLU A 200 7.31 10.58 -5.47
N ILE A 201 5.99 10.39 -5.68
CA ILE A 201 5.39 10.37 -7.01
C ILE A 201 5.52 11.69 -7.75
N GLY A 202 5.48 12.82 -7.03
CA GLY A 202 5.60 14.15 -7.59
C GLY A 202 7.03 14.51 -8.00
N ALA A 203 8.02 14.02 -7.26
CA ALA A 203 9.43 14.30 -7.49
C ALA A 203 10.14 13.21 -8.31
N GLY A 204 9.52 12.04 -8.53
CA GLY A 204 10.13 10.91 -9.23
C GLY A 204 11.38 10.40 -8.52
N GLN A 205 11.28 10.09 -7.24
CA GLN A 205 12.39 9.59 -6.42
C GLN A 205 11.90 8.66 -5.31
N ILE A 206 12.85 7.97 -4.67
CA ILE A 206 12.62 7.14 -3.51
C ILE A 206 13.18 7.87 -2.29
N GLY A 207 12.40 7.92 -1.20
CA GLY A 207 12.83 8.47 0.07
C GLY A 207 13.08 7.37 1.10
N ARG A 208 13.97 7.64 2.04
CA ARG A 208 14.28 6.82 3.21
C ARG A 208 14.28 7.71 4.45
N ILE A 209 13.63 7.29 5.51
CA ILE A 209 13.65 7.96 6.81
C ILE A 209 14.04 6.94 7.88
N ASP A 210 15.02 7.26 8.70
CA ASP A 210 15.38 6.44 9.86
C ASP A 210 14.54 6.80 11.10
N THR A 211 14.74 6.05 12.18
CA THR A 211 14.01 6.26 13.44
C THR A 211 14.35 7.58 14.15
N ASP A 212 15.47 8.22 13.79
CA ASP A 212 15.89 9.53 14.30
C ASP A 212 15.28 10.68 13.47
N GLY A 213 14.59 10.34 12.36
CA GLY A 213 13.94 11.30 11.47
C GLY A 213 14.86 11.87 10.39
N VAL A 214 16.03 11.26 10.18
CA VAL A 214 16.95 11.68 9.12
C VAL A 214 16.45 11.14 7.77
N ILE A 215 16.22 12.05 6.82
CA ILE A 215 15.69 11.75 5.49
C ILE A 215 16.83 11.73 4.48
N THR A 216 16.83 10.71 3.61
CA THR A 216 17.70 10.59 2.43
C THR A 216 16.84 10.35 1.22
N GLU A 217 17.11 11.05 0.11
CA GLU A 217 16.36 10.97 -1.14
C GLU A 217 17.23 10.42 -2.26
N PHE A 218 16.69 9.49 -3.06
CA PHE A 218 17.36 8.81 -4.19
C PHE A 218 16.60 9.10 -5.47
N PRO A 219 17.10 10.03 -6.31
CA PRO A 219 16.49 10.36 -7.59
C PRO A 219 16.42 9.15 -8.53
N LEU A 220 15.24 8.89 -9.12
CA LEU A 220 15.12 7.90 -10.18
C LEU A 220 15.86 8.37 -11.45
N PRO A 221 16.42 7.46 -12.26
CA PRO A 221 17.00 7.79 -13.56
C PRO A 221 15.99 8.48 -14.49
N ASP A 222 14.70 8.09 -14.40
CA ASP A 222 13.59 8.75 -15.06
C ASP A 222 12.70 9.43 -14.02
N ARG A 223 12.83 10.74 -13.88
CA ARG A 223 12.07 11.55 -12.92
C ARG A 223 10.57 11.62 -13.23
N THR A 224 10.16 11.22 -14.42
CA THR A 224 8.75 11.21 -14.85
C THR A 224 8.08 9.86 -14.63
N ALA A 225 8.80 8.87 -14.09
CA ALA A 225 8.33 7.49 -13.92
C ALA A 225 7.17 7.33 -12.92
N ARG A 226 6.93 8.34 -12.05
CA ARG A 226 5.84 8.35 -11.07
C ARG A 226 5.81 7.07 -10.22
N PRO A 227 6.77 6.85 -9.31
CA PRO A 227 6.76 5.70 -8.43
C PRO A 227 5.52 5.73 -7.53
N HIS A 228 4.83 4.57 -7.36
CA HIS A 228 3.51 4.54 -6.71
C HIS A 228 3.46 3.68 -5.43
N ALA A 229 3.91 2.43 -5.48
CA ALA A 229 3.96 1.54 -4.31
C ALA A 229 5.36 0.99 -4.12
N ILE A 230 5.70 0.59 -2.88
CA ILE A 230 7.02 0.05 -2.52
C ILE A 230 6.87 -1.03 -1.45
N ILE A 231 7.69 -2.08 -1.56
CA ILE A 231 7.81 -3.17 -0.59
C ILE A 231 9.28 -3.52 -0.35
N ALA A 232 9.56 -4.13 0.79
CA ALA A 232 10.86 -4.75 1.06
C ALA A 232 10.89 -6.21 0.57
N GLY A 233 11.94 -6.58 -0.16
CA GLY A 233 12.27 -7.96 -0.52
C GLY A 233 12.97 -8.71 0.61
N ASN A 234 13.04 -10.05 0.48
CA ASN A 234 13.67 -10.90 1.50
C ASN A 234 15.20 -10.74 1.56
N ASP A 235 15.83 -10.24 0.51
CA ASP A 235 17.26 -9.99 0.38
C ASP A 235 17.69 -8.55 0.76
N GLY A 236 16.73 -7.73 1.21
CA GLY A 236 16.94 -6.32 1.53
C GLY A 236 16.79 -5.37 0.33
N THR A 237 16.53 -5.87 -0.87
CA THR A 237 16.15 -5.05 -2.03
C THR A 237 14.75 -4.49 -1.84
N LEU A 238 14.54 -3.21 -2.11
CA LEU A 238 13.22 -2.59 -2.11
C LEU A 238 12.68 -2.64 -3.55
N TRP A 239 11.45 -3.11 -3.72
CA TRP A 239 10.78 -3.21 -5.01
C TRP A 239 9.66 -2.19 -5.08
N PHE A 240 9.54 -1.47 -6.19
CA PHE A 240 8.53 -0.44 -6.37
C PHE A 240 7.92 -0.47 -7.77
N THR A 241 6.70 0.04 -7.88
CA THR A 241 6.04 0.23 -9.17
C THR A 241 6.33 1.62 -9.70
N GLU A 242 6.57 1.74 -11.01
CA GLU A 242 6.66 2.99 -11.76
C GLU A 242 5.41 3.13 -12.65
N TRP A 243 4.34 3.70 -12.07
CA TRP A 243 3.05 3.84 -12.72
C TRP A 243 3.12 4.59 -14.05
N GLY A 244 3.84 5.73 -14.08
CA GLY A 244 3.96 6.56 -15.28
C GLY A 244 4.87 6.00 -16.36
N ALA A 245 5.70 4.98 -16.03
CA ALA A 245 6.66 4.38 -16.95
C ALA A 245 6.35 2.91 -17.29
N ASN A 246 5.30 2.31 -16.69
CA ASN A 246 4.91 0.92 -16.90
C ASN A 246 6.04 -0.08 -16.59
N ARG A 247 6.71 0.09 -15.45
CA ARG A 247 7.86 -0.72 -15.02
C ARG A 247 7.74 -1.14 -13.56
N ILE A 248 8.54 -2.14 -13.19
CA ILE A 248 8.86 -2.47 -11.80
C ILE A 248 10.31 -2.05 -11.56
N GLY A 249 10.53 -1.17 -10.59
CA GLY A 249 11.86 -0.75 -10.15
C GLY A 249 12.32 -1.55 -8.93
N ALA A 250 13.64 -1.60 -8.75
CA ALA A 250 14.28 -2.10 -7.55
C ALA A 250 15.37 -1.14 -7.10
N ILE A 251 15.51 -0.95 -5.79
CA ILE A 251 16.56 -0.16 -5.17
C ILE A 251 17.19 -0.92 -4.02
N THR A 252 18.53 -0.97 -3.98
CA THR A 252 19.27 -1.52 -2.83
C THR A 252 19.31 -0.51 -1.68
N ILE A 253 19.61 -0.95 -0.47
CA ILE A 253 19.80 -0.05 0.69
C ILE A 253 20.92 0.99 0.47
N ASP A 254 21.86 0.73 -0.43
CA ASP A 254 22.95 1.65 -0.82
C ASP A 254 22.52 2.60 -1.95
N GLY A 255 21.28 2.52 -2.44
CA GLY A 255 20.73 3.42 -3.44
C GLY A 255 20.97 3.02 -4.90
N ALA A 256 21.45 1.81 -5.19
CA ALA A 256 21.59 1.33 -6.58
C ALA A 256 20.22 0.94 -7.14
N ILE A 257 19.84 1.57 -8.27
CA ILE A 257 18.52 1.40 -8.90
C ILE A 257 18.62 0.57 -10.16
N THR A 258 17.70 -0.38 -10.33
CA THR A 258 17.48 -1.17 -11.55
C THR A 258 16.00 -1.14 -11.92
N VAL A 259 15.67 -1.38 -13.21
CA VAL A 259 14.28 -1.40 -13.68
C VAL A 259 14.01 -2.62 -14.55
N HIS A 260 12.75 -3.07 -14.55
CA HIS A 260 12.24 -4.21 -15.30
C HIS A 260 10.99 -3.76 -16.07
N GLU A 261 11.08 -3.77 -17.40
CA GLU A 261 9.96 -3.41 -18.27
C GLU A 261 8.81 -4.42 -18.15
N LEU A 262 7.58 -3.93 -18.08
CA LEU A 262 6.39 -4.75 -18.19
C LEU A 262 6.11 -5.07 -19.67
N PRO A 263 5.55 -6.27 -19.97
CA PRO A 263 5.26 -6.66 -21.35
C PRO A 263 4.30 -5.73 -22.08
N ASN A 264 3.31 -5.19 -21.36
CA ASN A 264 2.35 -4.24 -21.92
C ASN A 264 2.72 -2.80 -21.50
N ALA A 265 2.92 -1.92 -22.46
CA ALA A 265 3.27 -0.52 -22.25
C ALA A 265 2.13 0.36 -21.67
N GLN A 266 0.96 -0.21 -21.41
CA GLN A 266 -0.20 0.46 -20.82
C GLN A 266 -0.69 -0.26 -19.57
N SER A 267 0.22 -0.94 -18.86
CA SER A 267 -0.11 -1.78 -17.70
C SER A 267 -0.59 -1.00 -16.49
N GLU A 268 -0.09 0.23 -16.31
CA GLU A 268 -0.37 1.09 -15.14
C GLU A 268 -0.24 0.33 -13.81
N PRO A 269 1.00 -0.07 -13.42
CA PRO A 269 1.23 -0.84 -12.21
C PRO A 269 0.99 0.01 -10.96
N HIS A 270 0.14 -0.46 -10.04
CA HIS A 270 -0.18 0.19 -8.77
C HIS A 270 0.44 -0.57 -7.58
N GLY A 271 -0.33 -1.43 -6.91
CA GLY A 271 0.11 -2.17 -5.74
C GLY A 271 1.16 -3.24 -6.07
N ILE A 272 2.02 -3.56 -5.11
CA ILE A 272 3.10 -4.54 -5.23
C ILE A 272 3.21 -5.36 -3.95
N THR A 273 3.56 -6.64 -4.05
CA THR A 273 3.78 -7.54 -2.91
C THR A 273 4.81 -8.63 -3.23
N LEU A 274 5.39 -9.24 -2.19
CA LEU A 274 6.05 -10.53 -2.34
C LEU A 274 5.00 -11.63 -2.33
N GLY A 275 5.01 -12.47 -3.36
CA GLY A 275 4.12 -13.62 -3.45
C GLY A 275 4.56 -14.79 -2.56
N PRO A 276 3.68 -15.79 -2.38
CA PRO A 276 3.98 -16.99 -1.59
C PRO A 276 5.10 -17.86 -2.23
N ASP A 277 5.40 -17.63 -3.49
CA ASP A 277 6.45 -18.26 -4.27
C ASP A 277 7.80 -17.50 -4.23
N GLY A 278 7.87 -16.41 -3.44
CA GLY A 278 9.04 -15.53 -3.32
C GLY A 278 9.23 -14.58 -4.49
N ALA A 279 8.37 -14.62 -5.51
CA ALA A 279 8.41 -13.68 -6.62
C ALA A 279 7.79 -12.33 -6.22
N VAL A 280 8.15 -11.28 -6.94
CA VAL A 280 7.48 -9.97 -6.84
C VAL A 280 6.23 -10.00 -7.71
N TRP A 281 5.11 -9.58 -7.15
CA TRP A 281 3.82 -9.48 -7.83
C TRP A 281 3.29 -8.05 -7.78
N ALA A 282 2.76 -7.56 -8.90
CA ALA A 282 2.17 -6.23 -9.00
C ALA A 282 0.76 -6.28 -9.59
N ALA A 283 -0.13 -5.43 -9.09
CA ALA A 283 -1.47 -5.23 -9.66
C ALA A 283 -1.38 -4.25 -10.84
N LEU A 284 -1.96 -4.65 -11.97
CA LEU A 284 -1.98 -3.88 -13.22
C LEU A 284 -3.40 -3.45 -13.54
N GLU A 285 -3.64 -2.18 -13.78
CA GLU A 285 -5.00 -1.62 -13.99
C GLU A 285 -5.71 -2.20 -15.22
N ILE A 286 -4.97 -2.81 -16.13
CA ILE A 286 -5.49 -3.51 -17.33
C ILE A 286 -6.19 -4.87 -17.05
N GLY A 287 -6.50 -5.21 -15.79
CA GLY A 287 -7.18 -6.46 -15.41
C GLY A 287 -6.24 -7.65 -15.21
N ALA A 288 -4.95 -7.40 -14.92
CA ALA A 288 -3.96 -8.44 -14.77
C ALA A 288 -3.11 -8.28 -13.49
N LEU A 289 -2.38 -9.34 -13.11
CA LEU A 289 -1.29 -9.30 -12.17
C LEU A 289 0.02 -9.61 -12.90
N ALA A 290 1.06 -8.82 -12.67
CA ALA A 290 2.42 -9.12 -13.12
C ALA A 290 3.16 -9.96 -12.10
N ARG A 291 3.98 -10.92 -12.57
CA ARG A 291 4.90 -11.72 -11.75
C ARG A 291 6.32 -11.59 -12.28
N LEU A 292 7.22 -11.13 -11.43
CA LEU A 292 8.64 -11.01 -11.68
C LEU A 292 9.39 -12.04 -10.82
N ALA A 293 10.06 -13.00 -11.43
CA ALA A 293 10.93 -13.92 -10.71
C ALA A 293 12.23 -13.21 -10.31
N VAL A 294 12.55 -13.21 -9.02
CA VAL A 294 13.71 -12.54 -8.41
C VAL A 294 14.62 -13.55 -7.75
#